data_e4bf23af23bc3541d513ba9c20772515
#
_entry.id   e4bf23af23bc3541d513ba9c20772515
#
_cell.length_a   1.000
_cell.length_b   1.000
_cell.length_c   1.000
_cell.angle_alpha   90.00
_cell.angle_beta   90.00
_cell.angle_gamma   90.00
#
_symmetry.space_group_name_H-M   'P 1'
#
loop_
_entity.id
_entity.type
_entity.pdbx_description
1 polymer ?
#
loop_
_entity_poly.entity_id
_entity_poly.type
_entity_poly.pdbx_seq_one_letter_code
_entity_poly.pdbx_strand_id
1 'polypeptide(L)'
;MAALTLSTVIVKIIGLVYKIPMMHCLGAEGMGYFNSAYELYTLFFVIATAGLPVAVSILISESLAEGRKRNVKKIYKISFALFFVLGLVGALVLSLFSGAFARMIESPGAKLCIAFIAPTVFFVSVASAVRGYFQGNQNMVPTAVSQVIEAVGKLLLGVLLAIWATRAGWSAERAAALAVLGLVAGSAISMLYLLFKNRAQAATDFSVIEPLTDSTQHILRRLAALAIPVTLGASLSSLTRIVDMTLILRRLGEVGYGNVSAVEAFGSYSTLAVPIYHLPSALIAGIGVSLVPTLTSAVADGARERQEDLVGTAIRLCTFVSVPCALGLTVFSQPILSLLFAGEEEAIRLAAPLLAALGISIPSACLLTVTTSVLQAHKKAFLPIVSMLAGTAVKAISGYILIGNPEIAMMGAPVSTLLCNLTAVGLNLYLIGRCGAYSKRLLPDLAKPLLPTCISMALTLAVYFALDARISGTVAFLAALAVCGVAYLVASAKLRVLAKEDVALLTKGNKKSRIYKGRKQYGTQSEDSGASRQGAVSF
;
A
#
# COMPACT_ATOMS: atom_id res chain seq x y z
N MET A 1 1.84 15.66 -9.44
CA MET A 1 1.68 14.20 -9.57
C MET A 1 3.02 13.47 -9.53
N ALA A 2 3.96 13.66 -10.48
CA ALA A 2 5.24 12.94 -10.52
C ALA A 2 6.04 12.96 -9.19
N ALA A 3 6.13 14.12 -8.53
CA ALA A 3 6.84 14.27 -7.25
C ALA A 3 6.26 13.36 -6.15
N LEU A 4 4.94 13.23 -6.08
CA LEU A 4 4.26 12.39 -5.07
C LEU A 4 4.48 10.90 -5.36
N THR A 5 4.42 10.49 -6.64
CA THR A 5 4.71 9.10 -7.02
C THR A 5 6.16 8.74 -6.71
N LEU A 6 7.11 9.63 -7.05
CA LEU A 6 8.53 9.42 -6.76
C LEU A 6 8.79 9.32 -5.25
N SER A 7 8.22 10.23 -4.44
CA SER A 7 8.35 10.16 -2.98
C SER A 7 7.79 8.87 -2.40
N THR A 8 6.66 8.37 -2.90
CA THR A 8 6.06 7.11 -2.46
C THR A 8 6.99 5.92 -2.71
N VAL A 9 7.66 5.88 -3.87
CA VAL A 9 8.64 4.84 -4.19
C VAL A 9 9.85 4.93 -3.26
N ILE A 10 10.41 6.14 -3.09
CA ILE A 10 11.54 6.38 -2.18
C ILE A 10 11.20 5.95 -0.74
N VAL A 11 10.04 6.33 -0.23
CA VAL A 11 9.59 5.96 1.13
C VAL A 11 9.45 4.44 1.29
N LYS A 12 8.97 3.73 0.26
CA LYS A 12 8.88 2.25 0.29
C LYS A 12 10.25 1.59 0.29
N ILE A 13 11.19 2.10 -0.50
CA ILE A 13 12.58 1.61 -0.52
C ILE A 13 13.25 1.86 0.85
N ILE A 14 13.13 3.06 1.40
CA ILE A 14 13.64 3.39 2.74
C ILE A 14 13.01 2.46 3.79
N GLY A 15 11.71 2.19 3.70
CA GLY A 15 11.00 1.31 4.63
C GLY A 15 11.47 -0.15 4.58
N LEU A 16 11.91 -0.63 3.41
CA LEU A 16 12.52 -1.96 3.29
C LEU A 16 13.95 -1.97 3.83
N VAL A 17 14.77 -1.02 3.38
CA VAL A 17 16.18 -0.88 3.80
C VAL A 17 16.29 -0.68 5.32
N TYR A 18 15.36 0.07 5.92
CA TYR A 18 15.30 0.29 7.37
C TYR A 18 15.21 -1.01 8.18
N LYS A 19 14.49 -2.02 7.68
CA LYS A 19 14.28 -3.28 8.42
C LYS A 19 15.56 -4.10 8.57
N ILE A 20 16.50 -3.98 7.65
CA ILE A 20 17.77 -4.73 7.69
C ILE A 20 18.59 -4.34 8.92
N PRO A 21 19.06 -3.09 9.08
CA PRO A 21 19.84 -2.72 10.27
C PRO A 21 19.04 -2.85 11.57
N MET A 22 17.73 -2.66 11.52
CA MET A 22 16.88 -2.82 12.69
C MET A 22 16.84 -4.27 13.17
N MET A 23 16.79 -5.24 12.25
CA MET A 23 16.84 -6.66 12.60
C MET A 23 18.17 -7.02 13.27
N HIS A 24 19.29 -6.56 12.71
CA HIS A 24 20.61 -6.77 13.32
C HIS A 24 20.79 -6.13 14.71
N CYS A 25 20.13 -4.99 14.95
CA CYS A 25 20.25 -4.33 16.26
C CYS A 25 19.32 -4.91 17.31
N LEU A 26 18.06 -5.19 16.96
CA LEU A 26 17.03 -5.56 17.91
C LEU A 26 16.79 -7.07 18.02
N GLY A 27 17.27 -7.84 17.04
CA GLY A 27 16.96 -9.26 16.92
C GLY A 27 15.47 -9.52 16.62
N ALA A 28 15.11 -10.79 16.54
CA ALA A 28 13.74 -11.22 16.25
C ALA A 28 12.74 -10.80 17.34
N GLU A 29 13.11 -10.93 18.61
CA GLU A 29 12.29 -10.54 19.75
C GLU A 29 11.99 -9.04 19.76
N GLY A 30 13.03 -8.19 19.69
CA GLY A 30 12.86 -6.74 19.67
C GLY A 30 12.07 -6.25 18.46
N MET A 31 12.26 -6.87 17.28
CA MET A 31 11.46 -6.59 16.10
C MET A 31 10.02 -7.06 16.26
N GLY A 32 9.77 -8.12 17.00
CA GLY A 32 8.42 -8.55 17.36
C GLY A 32 7.66 -7.49 18.16
N TYR A 33 8.27 -6.94 19.22
CA TYR A 33 7.68 -5.84 20.00
C TYR A 33 7.52 -4.56 19.19
N PHE A 34 8.51 -4.21 18.37
CA PHE A 34 8.47 -3.06 17.48
C PHE A 34 7.30 -3.18 16.48
N ASN A 35 7.19 -4.31 15.77
CA ASN A 35 6.15 -4.52 14.77
C ASN A 35 4.75 -4.62 15.41
N SER A 36 4.62 -5.21 16.60
CA SER A 36 3.35 -5.23 17.34
C SER A 36 2.83 -3.83 17.63
N ALA A 37 3.69 -2.94 18.14
CA ALA A 37 3.34 -1.54 18.36
C ALA A 37 3.07 -0.79 17.03
N TYR A 38 3.85 -1.08 15.99
CA TYR A 38 3.73 -0.45 14.68
C TYR A 38 2.43 -0.80 13.97
N GLU A 39 1.95 -2.06 14.04
CA GLU A 39 0.66 -2.46 13.46
C GLU A 39 -0.51 -1.77 14.16
N LEU A 40 -0.47 -1.67 15.48
CA LEU A 40 -1.47 -0.93 16.23
C LEU A 40 -1.46 0.57 15.88
N TYR A 41 -0.26 1.19 15.85
CA TYR A 41 -0.08 2.56 15.39
C TYR A 41 -0.63 2.77 13.97
N THR A 42 -0.41 1.83 13.07
CA THR A 42 -0.83 1.93 11.66
C THR A 42 -2.35 2.08 11.52
N LEU A 43 -3.15 1.51 12.41
CA LEU A 43 -4.60 1.75 12.43
C LEU A 43 -4.91 3.22 12.69
N PHE A 44 -4.32 3.82 13.72
CA PHE A 44 -4.50 5.24 14.04
C PHE A 44 -3.95 6.15 12.94
N PHE A 45 -2.81 5.77 12.37
CA PHE A 45 -2.19 6.45 11.22
C PHE A 45 -3.15 6.49 10.02
N VAL A 46 -3.77 5.37 9.66
CA VAL A 46 -4.70 5.28 8.53
C VAL A 46 -5.95 6.13 8.78
N ILE A 47 -6.48 6.13 10.00
CA ILE A 47 -7.61 6.99 10.38
C ILE A 47 -7.25 8.47 10.15
N ALA A 48 -6.03 8.88 10.50
CA ALA A 48 -5.57 10.25 10.35
C ALA A 48 -5.18 10.63 8.91
N THR A 49 -4.77 9.69 8.06
CA THR A 49 -4.13 10.01 6.77
C THR A 49 -4.92 9.58 5.53
N ALA A 50 -5.88 8.67 5.65
CA ALA A 50 -6.55 8.11 4.48
C ALA A 50 -7.66 9.04 3.94
N GLY A 51 -8.72 9.27 4.69
CA GLY A 51 -9.91 9.99 4.20
C GLY A 51 -9.87 11.50 4.42
N LEU A 52 -9.40 11.92 5.59
CA LEU A 52 -9.48 13.33 5.99
C LEU A 52 -8.66 14.27 5.10
N PRO A 53 -7.38 14.02 4.75
CA PRO A 53 -6.62 14.92 3.86
C PRO A 53 -7.23 15.00 2.46
N VAL A 54 -7.81 13.90 1.97
CA VAL A 54 -8.50 13.85 0.67
C VAL A 54 -9.75 14.75 0.71
N ALA A 55 -10.56 14.66 1.77
CA ALA A 55 -11.74 15.50 1.95
C ALA A 55 -11.38 17.00 2.02
N VAL A 56 -10.32 17.35 2.77
CA VAL A 56 -9.80 18.73 2.83
C VAL A 56 -9.35 19.20 1.45
N SER A 57 -8.61 18.38 0.72
CA SER A 57 -8.12 18.69 -0.62
C SER A 57 -9.28 18.96 -1.59
N ILE A 58 -10.33 18.14 -1.57
CA ILE A 58 -11.54 18.32 -2.41
C ILE A 58 -12.22 19.65 -2.09
N LEU A 59 -12.54 19.90 -0.82
CA LEU A 59 -13.25 21.13 -0.42
C LEU A 59 -12.47 22.41 -0.73
N ILE A 60 -11.14 22.37 -0.57
CA ILE A 60 -10.27 23.50 -0.92
C ILE A 60 -10.24 23.70 -2.42
N SER A 61 -10.08 22.64 -3.23
CA SER A 61 -10.06 22.73 -4.69
C SER A 61 -11.38 23.27 -5.24
N GLU A 62 -12.52 22.84 -4.71
CA GLU A 62 -13.85 23.37 -5.07
C GLU A 62 -13.96 24.87 -4.74
N SER A 63 -13.58 25.26 -3.51
CA SER A 63 -13.63 26.66 -3.09
C SER A 63 -12.70 27.56 -3.92
N LEU A 64 -11.55 27.04 -4.36
CA LEU A 64 -10.64 27.75 -5.26
C LEU A 64 -11.23 27.89 -6.66
N ALA A 65 -11.86 26.85 -7.20
CA ALA A 65 -12.52 26.89 -8.51
C ALA A 65 -13.68 27.90 -8.55
N GLU A 66 -14.36 28.11 -7.41
CA GLU A 66 -15.42 29.09 -7.23
C GLU A 66 -14.88 30.49 -6.86
N GLY A 67 -13.55 30.68 -6.76
CA GLY A 67 -12.93 31.95 -6.40
C GLY A 67 -13.02 32.33 -4.92
N ARG A 68 -13.53 31.44 -4.04
CA ARG A 68 -13.83 31.71 -2.63
C ARG A 68 -12.62 31.51 -1.71
N LYS A 69 -11.61 32.37 -1.81
CA LYS A 69 -10.35 32.28 -1.04
C LYS A 69 -10.53 32.35 0.49
N ARG A 70 -11.50 33.17 0.96
CA ARG A 70 -11.83 33.26 2.39
C ARG A 70 -12.36 31.94 2.93
N ASN A 71 -13.16 31.23 2.12
CA ASN A 71 -13.67 29.90 2.47
C ASN A 71 -12.53 28.88 2.59
N VAL A 72 -11.52 28.93 1.71
CA VAL A 72 -10.30 28.10 1.79
C VAL A 72 -9.60 28.26 3.15
N LYS A 73 -9.40 29.51 3.60
CA LYS A 73 -8.79 29.79 4.92
C LYS A 73 -9.66 29.23 6.06
N LYS A 74 -10.98 29.33 5.96
CA LYS A 74 -11.91 28.79 6.96
C LYS A 74 -11.88 27.27 7.00
N ILE A 75 -11.95 26.60 5.85
CA ILE A 75 -11.83 25.14 5.72
C ILE A 75 -10.51 24.67 6.35
N TYR A 76 -9.39 25.32 6.00
CA TYR A 76 -8.10 24.98 6.58
C TYR A 76 -8.07 25.11 8.10
N LYS A 77 -8.56 26.22 8.68
CA LYS A 77 -8.59 26.41 10.14
C LYS A 77 -9.44 25.37 10.85
N ILE A 78 -10.63 25.07 10.31
CA ILE A 78 -11.53 24.05 10.88
C ILE A 78 -10.88 22.66 10.79
N SER A 79 -10.32 22.33 9.64
CA SER A 79 -9.64 21.06 9.43
C SER A 79 -8.42 20.92 10.34
N PHE A 80 -7.60 21.96 10.46
CA PHE A 80 -6.43 21.95 11.34
C PHE A 80 -6.84 21.72 12.81
N ALA A 81 -7.86 22.42 13.31
CA ALA A 81 -8.37 22.22 14.65
C ALA A 81 -8.92 20.79 14.86
N LEU A 82 -9.68 20.29 13.88
CA LEU A 82 -10.20 18.91 13.92
C LEU A 82 -9.07 17.88 14.00
N PHE A 83 -8.07 17.98 13.12
CA PHE A 83 -6.94 17.05 13.11
C PHE A 83 -6.06 17.16 14.35
N PHE A 84 -5.90 18.38 14.87
CA PHE A 84 -5.19 18.61 16.14
C PHE A 84 -5.88 17.87 17.28
N VAL A 85 -7.19 18.03 17.43
CA VAL A 85 -7.97 17.37 18.48
C VAL A 85 -7.98 15.85 18.30
N LEU A 86 -8.26 15.35 17.09
CA LEU A 86 -8.27 13.91 16.80
C LEU A 86 -6.90 13.28 17.03
N GLY A 87 -5.83 13.94 16.59
CA GLY A 87 -4.47 13.49 16.80
C GLY A 87 -4.06 13.45 18.26
N LEU A 88 -4.43 14.50 19.03
CA LEU A 88 -4.16 14.57 20.46
C LEU A 88 -4.93 13.49 21.23
N VAL A 89 -6.22 13.33 20.95
CA VAL A 89 -7.04 12.28 21.57
C VAL A 89 -6.49 10.88 21.20
N GLY A 90 -6.17 10.64 19.93
CA GLY A 90 -5.59 9.35 19.49
C GLY A 90 -4.26 9.05 20.17
N ALA A 91 -3.36 10.05 20.30
CA ALA A 91 -2.09 9.90 20.99
C ALA A 91 -2.28 9.63 22.49
N LEU A 92 -3.18 10.36 23.15
CA LEU A 92 -3.50 10.15 24.58
C LEU A 92 -4.11 8.77 24.82
N VAL A 93 -5.08 8.36 24.01
CA VAL A 93 -5.70 7.03 24.11
C VAL A 93 -4.64 5.93 23.95
N LEU A 94 -3.81 6.03 22.92
CA LEU A 94 -2.78 5.02 22.67
C LEU A 94 -1.71 4.99 23.79
N SER A 95 -1.33 6.13 24.34
CA SER A 95 -0.35 6.23 25.41
C SER A 95 -0.90 5.75 26.75
N LEU A 96 -2.07 6.28 27.19
CA LEU A 96 -2.66 5.97 28.49
C LEU A 96 -3.12 4.51 28.59
N PHE A 97 -3.67 3.97 27.49
CA PHE A 97 -4.14 2.59 27.43
C PHE A 97 -3.12 1.62 26.82
N SER A 98 -1.84 2.02 26.71
CA SER A 98 -0.77 1.18 26.12
C SER A 98 -0.69 -0.21 26.74
N GLY A 99 -0.83 -0.33 28.07
CA GLY A 99 -0.84 -1.61 28.76
C GLY A 99 -2.09 -2.47 28.46
N ALA A 100 -3.25 -1.86 28.24
CA ALA A 100 -4.46 -2.58 27.84
C ALA A 100 -4.33 -3.08 26.39
N PHE A 101 -3.84 -2.24 25.49
CA PHE A 101 -3.57 -2.62 24.11
C PHE A 101 -2.51 -3.73 24.02
N ALA A 102 -1.41 -3.63 24.77
CA ALA A 102 -0.39 -4.67 24.80
C ALA A 102 -0.94 -6.04 25.23
N ARG A 103 -1.83 -6.07 26.22
CA ARG A 103 -2.52 -7.30 26.63
C ARG A 103 -3.51 -7.79 25.57
N MET A 104 -4.28 -6.86 24.97
CA MET A 104 -5.25 -7.20 23.91
C MET A 104 -4.60 -7.87 22.70
N ILE A 105 -3.38 -7.45 22.33
CA ILE A 105 -2.62 -8.02 21.21
C ILE A 105 -1.70 -9.18 21.63
N GLU A 106 -1.83 -9.68 22.86
CA GLU A 106 -1.04 -10.80 23.43
C GLU A 106 0.48 -10.55 23.38
N SER A 107 0.91 -9.28 23.48
CA SER A 107 2.31 -8.87 23.48
C SER A 107 2.61 -7.87 24.62
N PRO A 108 2.66 -8.33 25.90
CA PRO A 108 2.87 -7.44 27.06
C PRO A 108 4.15 -6.61 26.97
N GLY A 109 5.26 -7.16 26.45
CA GLY A 109 6.53 -6.47 26.26
C GLY A 109 6.46 -5.31 25.26
N ALA A 110 5.45 -5.28 24.36
CA ALA A 110 5.25 -4.15 23.46
C ALA A 110 4.69 -2.88 24.14
N LYS A 111 4.32 -2.93 25.43
CA LYS A 111 3.73 -1.80 26.17
C LYS A 111 4.53 -0.51 26.03
N LEU A 112 5.84 -0.57 26.25
CA LEU A 112 6.72 0.61 26.13
C LEU A 112 6.78 1.12 24.69
N CYS A 113 6.86 0.22 23.71
CA CYS A 113 6.84 0.59 22.29
C CYS A 113 5.53 1.30 21.92
N ILE A 114 4.38 0.81 22.39
CA ILE A 114 3.06 1.42 22.16
C ILE A 114 2.98 2.80 22.81
N ALA A 115 3.45 2.96 24.04
CA ALA A 115 3.45 4.25 24.72
C ALA A 115 4.34 5.27 24.01
N PHE A 116 5.52 4.86 23.56
CA PHE A 116 6.48 5.75 22.91
C PHE A 116 6.12 6.09 21.47
N ILE A 117 5.43 5.21 20.72
CA ILE A 117 4.95 5.51 19.37
C ILE A 117 3.74 6.45 19.35
N ALA A 118 2.99 6.52 20.45
CA ALA A 118 1.73 7.25 20.54
C ALA A 118 1.82 8.74 20.09
N PRO A 119 2.84 9.54 20.46
CA PRO A 119 2.96 10.93 20.00
C PRO A 119 3.04 11.07 18.47
N THR A 120 3.47 10.02 17.75
CA THR A 120 3.50 10.02 16.29
C THR A 120 2.12 10.24 15.68
N VAL A 121 1.06 9.69 16.30
CA VAL A 121 -0.34 9.87 15.87
C VAL A 121 -0.70 11.36 15.84
N PHE A 122 -0.30 12.11 16.85
CA PHE A 122 -0.51 13.56 16.89
C PHE A 122 0.24 14.28 15.77
N PHE A 123 1.56 14.04 15.64
CA PHE A 123 2.37 14.72 14.63
C PHE A 123 1.89 14.43 13.21
N VAL A 124 1.56 13.18 12.91
CA VAL A 124 1.06 12.76 11.60
C VAL A 124 -0.32 13.35 11.32
N SER A 125 -1.22 13.40 12.32
CA SER A 125 -2.54 14.03 12.17
C SER A 125 -2.40 15.50 11.79
N VAL A 126 -1.62 16.28 12.53
CA VAL A 126 -1.39 17.70 12.23
C VAL A 126 -0.73 17.88 10.86
N ALA A 127 0.28 17.06 10.53
CA ALA A 127 0.90 17.07 9.21
C ALA A 127 -0.10 16.79 8.08
N SER A 128 -1.08 15.89 8.32
CA SER A 128 -2.11 15.51 7.35
C SER A 128 -3.07 16.65 7.03
N ALA A 129 -3.41 17.50 8.00
CA ALA A 129 -4.19 18.71 7.75
C ALA A 129 -3.48 19.66 6.76
N VAL A 130 -2.18 19.87 6.99
CA VAL A 130 -1.36 20.74 6.13
C VAL A 130 -1.12 20.11 4.76
N ARG A 131 -0.90 18.77 4.70
CA ARG A 131 -0.82 18.03 3.43
C ARG A 131 -2.10 18.19 2.61
N GLY A 132 -3.28 18.05 3.23
CA GLY A 132 -4.57 18.26 2.58
C GLY A 132 -4.73 19.67 2.01
N TYR A 133 -4.28 20.69 2.73
CA TYR A 133 -4.24 22.07 2.25
C TYR A 133 -3.36 22.25 1.02
N PHE A 134 -2.12 21.77 1.03
CA PHE A 134 -1.23 21.85 -0.12
C PHE A 134 -1.75 21.08 -1.33
N GLN A 135 -2.31 19.88 -1.12
CA GLN A 135 -2.91 19.07 -2.17
C GLN A 135 -4.12 19.77 -2.81
N GLY A 136 -4.97 20.41 -1.99
CA GLY A 136 -6.11 21.20 -2.46
C GLY A 136 -5.69 22.41 -3.30
N ASN A 137 -4.55 23.00 -3.00
CA ASN A 137 -3.90 24.05 -3.81
C ASN A 137 -3.11 23.49 -5.01
N GLN A 138 -3.25 22.19 -5.35
CA GLN A 138 -2.54 21.50 -6.43
C GLN A 138 -1.01 21.50 -6.29
N ASN A 139 -0.47 21.83 -5.11
CA ASN A 139 0.95 21.82 -4.81
C ASN A 139 1.33 20.54 -4.05
N MET A 140 1.76 19.51 -4.77
CA MET A 140 2.12 18.21 -4.21
C MET A 140 3.55 18.14 -3.64
N VAL A 141 4.40 19.14 -3.91
CA VAL A 141 5.82 19.11 -3.54
C VAL A 141 6.04 19.10 -2.02
N PRO A 142 5.39 19.98 -1.20
CA PRO A 142 5.56 19.94 0.25
C PRO A 142 5.13 18.62 0.86
N THR A 143 4.05 18.00 0.34
CA THR A 143 3.59 16.67 0.77
C THR A 143 4.66 15.61 0.48
N ALA A 144 5.21 15.58 -0.74
CA ALA A 144 6.24 14.62 -1.15
C ALA A 144 7.50 14.74 -0.29
N VAL A 145 8.01 15.96 -0.10
CA VAL A 145 9.20 16.21 0.73
C VAL A 145 8.96 15.83 2.18
N SER A 146 7.80 16.15 2.75
CA SER A 146 7.47 15.80 4.14
C SER A 146 7.45 14.29 4.39
N GLN A 147 6.98 13.49 3.41
CA GLN A 147 7.00 12.03 3.51
C GLN A 147 8.41 11.46 3.48
N VAL A 148 9.29 12.03 2.65
CA VAL A 148 10.70 11.63 2.60
C VAL A 148 11.43 12.00 3.89
N ILE A 149 11.20 13.21 4.44
CA ILE A 149 11.77 13.63 5.74
C ILE A 149 11.35 12.65 6.85
N GLU A 150 10.08 12.28 6.90
CA GLU A 150 9.56 11.31 7.88
C GLU A 150 10.26 9.96 7.76
N ALA A 151 10.42 9.43 6.54
CA ALA A 151 11.05 8.15 6.28
C ALA A 151 12.56 8.17 6.59
N VAL A 152 13.27 9.24 6.22
CA VAL A 152 14.69 9.42 6.52
C VAL A 152 14.92 9.61 8.02
N GLY A 153 14.08 10.39 8.70
CA GLY A 153 14.12 10.57 10.15
C GLY A 153 13.95 9.24 10.88
N LYS A 154 12.96 8.43 10.47
CA LYS A 154 12.76 7.07 10.98
C LYS A 154 14.00 6.20 10.77
N LEU A 155 14.58 6.20 9.56
CA LEU A 155 15.77 5.39 9.24
C LEU A 155 16.96 5.80 10.09
N LEU A 156 17.34 7.08 10.05
CA LEU A 156 18.56 7.54 10.71
C LEU A 156 18.44 7.49 12.23
N LEU A 157 17.43 8.16 12.79
CA LEU A 157 17.29 8.27 14.24
C LEU A 157 16.86 6.94 14.87
N GLY A 158 15.99 6.17 14.20
CA GLY A 158 15.55 4.87 14.71
C GLY A 158 16.71 3.87 14.80
N VAL A 159 17.53 3.77 13.75
CA VAL A 159 18.70 2.88 13.74
C VAL A 159 19.77 3.35 14.73
N LEU A 160 20.06 4.66 14.78
CA LEU A 160 21.03 5.19 15.76
C LEU A 160 20.63 4.91 17.21
N LEU A 161 19.35 5.12 17.53
CA LEU A 161 18.82 4.84 18.88
C LEU A 161 18.80 3.34 19.19
N ALA A 162 18.50 2.49 18.20
CA ALA A 162 18.58 1.04 18.35
C ALA A 162 20.02 0.58 18.64
N ILE A 163 21.00 1.04 17.85
CA ILE A 163 22.43 0.74 18.06
C ILE A 163 22.87 1.18 19.46
N TRP A 164 22.50 2.40 19.86
CA TRP A 164 22.87 2.92 21.16
C TRP A 164 22.30 2.07 22.30
N ALA A 165 21.01 1.73 22.25
CA ALA A 165 20.34 0.92 23.27
C ALA A 165 20.94 -0.49 23.38
N THR A 166 21.22 -1.12 22.24
CA THR A 166 21.81 -2.47 22.21
C THR A 166 23.22 -2.47 22.74
N ARG A 167 24.06 -1.49 22.38
CA ARG A 167 25.41 -1.34 22.93
C ARG A 167 25.44 -1.03 24.43
N ALA A 168 24.39 -0.35 24.91
CA ALA A 168 24.22 -0.06 26.34
C ALA A 168 23.70 -1.27 27.15
N GLY A 169 23.46 -2.43 26.50
CA GLY A 169 23.00 -3.67 27.15
C GLY A 169 21.54 -3.62 27.59
N TRP A 170 20.68 -2.81 26.94
CA TRP A 170 19.27 -2.73 27.28
C TRP A 170 18.51 -3.99 26.80
N SER A 171 17.43 -4.33 27.53
CA SER A 171 16.56 -5.45 27.13
C SER A 171 15.91 -5.17 25.76
N ALA A 172 15.54 -6.24 25.03
CA ALA A 172 14.90 -6.17 23.73
C ALA A 172 13.67 -5.22 23.71
N GLU A 173 12.84 -5.27 24.77
CA GLU A 173 11.68 -4.40 24.94
C GLU A 173 12.06 -2.91 24.98
N ARG A 174 13.08 -2.55 25.76
CA ARG A 174 13.52 -1.16 25.94
C ARG A 174 14.25 -0.66 24.70
N ALA A 175 15.07 -1.50 24.09
CA ALA A 175 15.78 -1.16 22.85
C ALA A 175 14.78 -0.92 21.71
N ALA A 176 13.76 -1.76 21.56
CA ALA A 176 12.69 -1.57 20.59
C ALA A 176 11.89 -0.29 20.86
N ALA A 177 11.55 0.00 22.13
CA ALA A 177 10.85 1.22 22.50
C ALA A 177 11.67 2.48 22.19
N LEU A 178 12.98 2.45 22.40
CA LEU A 178 13.85 3.57 22.05
C LEU A 178 13.96 3.77 20.53
N ALA A 179 14.07 2.68 19.77
CA ALA A 179 14.10 2.70 18.31
C ALA A 179 12.85 3.33 17.70
N VAL A 180 11.68 3.12 18.31
CA VAL A 180 10.40 3.74 17.91
C VAL A 180 10.46 5.27 17.99
N LEU A 181 11.25 5.87 18.91
CA LEU A 181 11.39 7.33 18.98
C LEU A 181 11.98 7.94 17.70
N GLY A 182 12.69 7.15 16.89
CA GLY A 182 13.11 7.60 15.57
C GLY A 182 11.93 7.92 14.63
N LEU A 183 10.84 7.15 14.71
CA LEU A 183 9.60 7.44 13.98
C LEU A 183 8.91 8.70 14.52
N VAL A 184 8.88 8.86 15.83
CA VAL A 184 8.33 10.05 16.51
C VAL A 184 9.07 11.31 16.07
N ALA A 185 10.40 11.28 16.14
CA ALA A 185 11.25 12.41 15.73
C ALA A 185 11.11 12.73 14.24
N GLY A 186 11.11 11.70 13.36
CA GLY A 186 10.91 11.88 11.93
C GLY A 186 9.58 12.53 11.60
N SER A 187 8.50 12.11 12.27
CA SER A 187 7.17 12.67 12.09
C SER A 187 7.07 14.09 12.64
N ALA A 188 7.71 14.38 13.78
CA ALA A 188 7.78 15.73 14.35
C ALA A 188 8.52 16.70 13.40
N ILE A 189 9.67 16.32 12.86
CA ILE A 189 10.45 17.13 11.91
C ILE A 189 9.62 17.35 10.63
N SER A 190 8.95 16.32 10.12
CA SER A 190 8.05 16.41 8.96
C SER A 190 6.91 17.40 9.19
N MET A 191 6.28 17.35 10.36
CA MET A 191 5.23 18.29 10.76
C MET A 191 5.78 19.73 10.84
N LEU A 192 6.91 19.94 11.49
CA LEU A 192 7.53 21.29 11.61
C LEU A 192 7.89 21.86 10.24
N TYR A 193 8.46 21.06 9.34
CA TYR A 193 8.71 21.46 7.95
C TYR A 193 7.44 21.95 7.25
N LEU A 194 6.34 21.20 7.36
CA LEU A 194 5.06 21.57 6.75
C LEU A 194 4.47 22.85 7.35
N LEU A 195 4.53 23.01 8.67
CA LEU A 195 4.06 24.22 9.34
C LEU A 195 4.87 25.46 8.95
N PHE A 196 6.19 25.32 8.83
CA PHE A 196 7.06 26.39 8.35
C PHE A 196 6.73 26.80 6.90
N LYS A 197 6.58 25.83 6.00
CA LYS A 197 6.18 26.07 4.60
C LYS A 197 4.80 26.72 4.50
N ASN A 198 3.86 26.30 5.34
CA ASN A 198 2.51 26.87 5.36
C ASN A 198 2.52 28.34 5.82
N ARG A 199 3.32 28.70 6.83
CA ARG A 199 3.48 30.10 7.27
C ARG A 199 4.05 31.00 6.16
N ALA A 200 5.05 30.53 5.44
CA ALA A 200 5.67 31.27 4.34
C ALA A 200 4.66 31.55 3.21
N GLN A 201 3.75 30.63 2.91
CA GLN A 201 2.73 30.82 1.87
C GLN A 201 1.56 31.70 2.35
N ALA A 202 1.18 31.60 3.62
CA ALA A 202 0.11 32.41 4.19
C ALA A 202 0.45 33.92 4.24
N ALA A 203 1.73 34.27 4.30
CA ALA A 203 2.20 35.66 4.32
C ALA A 203 2.03 36.40 2.98
N THR A 204 1.86 35.67 1.87
CA THR A 204 1.75 36.25 0.52
C THR A 204 0.30 36.52 0.07
N ASP A 205 -0.71 36.11 0.85
CA ASP A 205 -2.10 36.03 0.40
C ASP A 205 -3.02 37.09 1.07
N PHE A 206 -2.55 38.34 1.22
CA PHE A 206 -3.36 39.44 1.76
C PHE A 206 -3.98 40.27 0.64
N SER A 207 -5.28 40.21 0.54
CA SER A 207 -6.27 41.20 0.10
C SER A 207 -7.29 40.68 -0.91
N VAL A 208 -8.45 40.24 -0.44
CA VAL A 208 -9.70 40.33 -1.22
C VAL A 208 -10.88 40.37 -0.25
N ILE A 209 -11.77 41.35 -0.42
CA ILE A 209 -13.10 41.43 0.22
C ILE A 209 -14.00 40.46 -0.54
N GLU A 210 -14.34 39.31 0.09
CA GLU A 210 -15.19 38.29 -0.53
C GLU A 210 -16.48 38.08 0.27
N PRO A 211 -17.62 37.79 -0.41
CA PRO A 211 -18.87 37.49 0.25
C PRO A 211 -18.90 36.07 0.85
N LEU A 212 -19.81 35.88 1.78
CA LEU A 212 -20.29 34.66 2.45
C LEU A 212 -19.40 33.42 2.41
N THR A 213 -18.81 33.07 3.58
CA THR A 213 -18.18 31.77 3.84
C THR A 213 -19.24 30.75 4.27
N ASP A 214 -19.04 29.48 3.93
CA ASP A 214 -19.88 28.37 4.39
C ASP A 214 -19.92 28.33 5.94
N SER A 215 -21.02 27.85 6.51
CA SER A 215 -21.11 27.68 7.96
C SER A 215 -20.13 26.59 8.44
N THR A 216 -19.63 26.71 9.66
CA THR A 216 -18.71 25.72 10.24
C THR A 216 -19.34 24.33 10.26
N GLN A 217 -20.62 24.24 10.59
CA GLN A 217 -21.35 22.97 10.61
C GLN A 217 -21.46 22.34 9.21
N HIS A 218 -21.67 23.15 8.18
CA HIS A 218 -21.71 22.67 6.79
C HIS A 218 -20.36 22.09 6.37
N ILE A 219 -19.26 22.80 6.67
CA ILE A 219 -17.91 22.33 6.37
C ILE A 219 -17.62 21.00 7.10
N LEU A 220 -17.90 20.90 8.41
CA LEU A 220 -17.69 19.68 9.18
C LEU A 220 -18.51 18.50 8.64
N ARG A 221 -19.79 18.74 8.30
CA ARG A 221 -20.64 17.69 7.73
C ARG A 221 -20.12 17.19 6.39
N ARG A 222 -19.66 18.09 5.52
CA ARG A 222 -19.07 17.72 4.22
C ARG A 222 -17.72 16.99 4.38
N LEU A 223 -16.87 17.45 5.30
CA LEU A 223 -15.62 16.75 5.63
C LEU A 223 -15.91 15.33 6.10
N ALA A 224 -16.84 15.14 7.03
CA ALA A 224 -17.22 13.83 7.54
C ALA A 224 -17.80 12.93 6.44
N ALA A 225 -18.71 13.46 5.62
CA ALA A 225 -19.33 12.70 4.52
C ALA A 225 -18.32 12.19 3.48
N LEU A 226 -17.26 12.96 3.21
CA LEU A 226 -16.20 12.57 2.28
C LEU A 226 -15.14 11.68 2.95
N ALA A 227 -14.76 11.97 4.19
CA ALA A 227 -13.66 11.30 4.87
C ALA A 227 -14.04 9.92 5.41
N ILE A 228 -15.24 9.76 6.02
CA ILE A 228 -15.62 8.53 6.73
C ILE A 228 -15.60 7.30 5.80
N PRO A 229 -16.22 7.30 4.60
CA PRO A 229 -16.21 6.12 3.74
C PRO A 229 -14.81 5.70 3.32
N VAL A 230 -13.94 6.66 2.99
CA VAL A 230 -12.56 6.40 2.57
C VAL A 230 -11.73 5.86 3.74
N THR A 231 -11.89 6.46 4.93
CA THR A 231 -11.18 6.02 6.14
C THR A 231 -11.62 4.61 6.56
N LEU A 232 -12.92 4.32 6.56
CA LEU A 232 -13.43 2.98 6.90
C LEU A 232 -12.86 1.92 5.96
N GLY A 233 -12.88 2.17 4.64
CA GLY A 233 -12.32 1.25 3.65
C GLY A 233 -10.83 0.99 3.85
N ALA A 234 -10.05 2.04 4.11
CA ALA A 234 -8.61 1.93 4.35
C ALA A 234 -8.27 1.26 5.70
N SER A 235 -9.05 1.56 6.75
CA SER A 235 -8.86 0.99 8.10
C SER A 235 -9.08 -0.51 8.15
N LEU A 236 -9.90 -1.06 7.27
CA LEU A 236 -10.18 -2.50 7.22
C LEU A 236 -8.90 -3.32 6.99
N SER A 237 -8.01 -2.86 6.09
CA SER A 237 -6.72 -3.52 5.86
C SER A 237 -5.82 -3.51 7.11
N SER A 238 -5.86 -2.43 7.90
CA SER A 238 -5.11 -2.34 9.15
C SER A 238 -5.70 -3.22 10.25
N LEU A 239 -7.03 -3.27 10.34
CA LEU A 239 -7.72 -4.20 11.25
C LEU A 239 -7.41 -5.66 10.92
N THR A 240 -7.38 -6.03 9.63
CA THR A 240 -6.99 -7.39 9.21
C THR A 240 -5.58 -7.76 9.69
N ARG A 241 -4.62 -6.82 9.64
CA ARG A 241 -3.25 -7.06 10.14
C ARG A 241 -3.19 -7.20 11.65
N ILE A 242 -3.97 -6.41 12.40
CA ILE A 242 -4.06 -6.53 13.87
C ILE A 242 -4.68 -7.88 14.25
N VAL A 243 -5.74 -8.29 13.57
CA VAL A 243 -6.36 -9.62 13.78
C VAL A 243 -5.34 -10.73 13.52
N ASP A 244 -4.59 -10.64 12.42
CA ASP A 244 -3.55 -11.60 12.06
C ASP A 244 -2.47 -11.70 13.14
N MET A 245 -1.92 -10.56 13.56
CA MET A 245 -0.92 -10.47 14.62
C MET A 245 -1.43 -11.07 15.94
N THR A 246 -2.62 -10.67 16.37
CA THR A 246 -3.21 -11.14 17.63
C THR A 246 -3.47 -12.64 17.61
N LEU A 247 -3.98 -13.16 16.47
CA LEU A 247 -4.19 -14.60 16.29
C LEU A 247 -2.88 -15.39 16.34
N ILE A 248 -1.84 -14.89 15.65
CA ILE A 248 -0.52 -15.53 15.66
C ILE A 248 0.01 -15.61 17.09
N LEU A 249 0.09 -14.50 17.80
CA LEU A 249 0.66 -14.43 19.13
C LEU A 249 -0.12 -15.30 20.14
N ARG A 250 -1.46 -15.18 20.12
CA ARG A 250 -2.33 -15.94 21.02
C ARG A 250 -2.27 -17.45 20.77
N ARG A 251 -2.44 -17.86 19.51
CA ARG A 251 -2.54 -19.29 19.19
C ARG A 251 -1.19 -20.00 19.33
N LEU A 252 -0.07 -19.34 19.00
CA LEU A 252 1.25 -19.89 19.27
C LEU A 252 1.48 -20.08 20.78
N GLY A 253 1.04 -19.13 21.61
CA GLY A 253 1.10 -19.27 23.07
C GLY A 253 0.29 -20.47 23.58
N GLU A 254 -0.92 -20.71 23.03
CA GLU A 254 -1.77 -21.83 23.39
C GLU A 254 -1.21 -23.21 22.94
N VAL A 255 -0.41 -23.25 21.88
CA VAL A 255 0.21 -24.46 21.32
C VAL A 255 1.53 -24.83 22.04
N GLY A 256 1.96 -24.03 23.02
CA GLY A 256 3.14 -24.33 23.83
C GLY A 256 4.39 -23.54 23.46
N TYR A 257 4.30 -22.59 22.52
CA TYR A 257 5.33 -21.58 22.37
C TYR A 257 5.30 -20.66 23.61
N GLY A 258 6.44 -20.45 24.27
CA GLY A 258 6.53 -19.41 25.28
C GLY A 258 6.26 -18.02 24.68
N ASN A 259 5.85 -17.05 25.50
CA ASN A 259 5.54 -15.70 25.01
C ASN A 259 6.69 -15.07 24.19
N VAL A 260 7.95 -15.24 24.61
CA VAL A 260 9.13 -14.74 23.91
C VAL A 260 9.26 -15.42 22.54
N SER A 261 9.17 -16.75 22.49
CA SER A 261 9.28 -17.50 21.22
C SER A 261 8.15 -17.19 20.23
N ALA A 262 6.93 -16.90 20.70
CA ALA A 262 5.83 -16.48 19.84
C ALA A 262 6.10 -15.07 19.26
N VAL A 263 6.64 -14.15 20.07
CA VAL A 263 7.01 -12.80 19.64
C VAL A 263 8.19 -12.83 18.66
N GLU A 264 9.18 -13.69 18.87
CA GLU A 264 10.31 -13.91 17.95
C GLU A 264 9.85 -14.46 16.61
N ALA A 265 8.95 -15.47 16.61
CA ALA A 265 8.38 -16.02 15.40
C ALA A 265 7.58 -14.95 14.62
N PHE A 266 6.78 -14.15 15.32
CA PHE A 266 6.08 -13.01 14.72
C PHE A 266 7.06 -11.94 14.22
N GLY A 267 8.10 -11.62 14.99
CA GLY A 267 9.15 -10.67 14.62
C GLY A 267 9.87 -11.07 13.34
N SER A 268 10.30 -12.32 13.24
CA SER A 268 10.93 -12.88 12.04
C SER A 268 9.97 -12.84 10.83
N TYR A 269 8.75 -13.29 11.01
CA TYR A 269 7.72 -13.28 9.95
C TYR A 269 7.41 -11.87 9.45
N SER A 270 7.08 -10.95 10.35
CA SER A 270 6.64 -9.58 10.02
C SER A 270 7.78 -8.68 9.54
N THR A 271 9.04 -9.00 9.89
CA THR A 271 10.21 -8.23 9.48
C THR A 271 10.81 -8.74 8.18
N LEU A 272 10.99 -10.07 8.06
CA LEU A 272 11.67 -10.69 6.92
C LEU A 272 10.71 -11.06 5.80
N ALA A 273 9.65 -11.82 6.08
CA ALA A 273 8.79 -12.40 5.04
C ALA A 273 7.74 -11.41 4.50
N VAL A 274 6.98 -10.77 5.36
CA VAL A 274 5.83 -9.93 4.97
C VAL A 274 6.19 -8.76 4.06
N PRO A 275 7.27 -7.98 4.28
CA PRO A 275 7.62 -6.87 3.40
C PRO A 275 7.96 -7.33 1.98
N ILE A 276 8.67 -8.44 1.84
CA ILE A 276 9.07 -9.01 0.55
C ILE A 276 7.84 -9.52 -0.21
N TYR A 277 6.93 -10.20 0.50
CA TYR A 277 5.64 -10.62 -0.04
C TYR A 277 4.81 -9.47 -0.62
N HIS A 278 4.88 -8.28 -0.03
CA HIS A 278 4.11 -7.12 -0.51
C HIS A 278 4.72 -6.37 -1.70
N LEU A 279 5.98 -6.65 -2.08
CA LEU A 279 6.65 -5.95 -3.19
C LEU A 279 5.93 -6.13 -4.53
N PRO A 280 5.54 -7.35 -4.97
CA PRO A 280 4.84 -7.53 -6.24
C PRO A 280 3.50 -6.79 -6.28
N SER A 281 2.71 -6.84 -5.21
CA SER A 281 1.44 -6.13 -5.11
C SER A 281 1.60 -4.62 -5.19
N ALA A 282 2.69 -4.07 -4.65
CA ALA A 282 3.01 -2.65 -4.75
C ALA A 282 3.33 -2.20 -6.18
N LEU A 283 3.96 -3.06 -6.98
CA LEU A 283 4.19 -2.80 -8.42
C LEU A 283 2.87 -2.82 -9.19
N ILE A 284 2.01 -3.79 -8.91
CA ILE A 284 0.69 -3.94 -9.57
C ILE A 284 -0.27 -2.79 -9.21
N ALA A 285 -0.13 -2.18 -8.03
CA ALA A 285 -0.96 -1.03 -7.64
C ALA A 285 -0.87 0.13 -8.65
N GLY A 286 0.30 0.32 -9.29
CA GLY A 286 0.47 1.30 -10.36
C GLY A 286 -0.42 1.03 -11.60
N ILE A 287 -0.62 -0.24 -11.93
CA ILE A 287 -1.54 -0.67 -13.02
C ILE A 287 -2.97 -0.33 -12.62
N GLY A 288 -3.38 -0.63 -11.38
CA GLY A 288 -4.70 -0.30 -10.85
C GLY A 288 -5.03 1.20 -10.95
N VAL A 289 -4.08 2.06 -10.55
CA VAL A 289 -4.26 3.52 -10.62
C VAL A 289 -4.45 4.01 -12.06
N SER A 290 -3.76 3.43 -13.04
CA SER A 290 -3.91 3.80 -14.47
C SER A 290 -5.16 3.21 -15.11
N LEU A 291 -5.63 2.06 -14.63
CA LEU A 291 -6.82 1.38 -15.12
C LEU A 291 -8.10 2.13 -14.79
N VAL A 292 -8.24 2.64 -13.56
CA VAL A 292 -9.48 3.27 -13.07
C VAL A 292 -10.00 4.36 -14.00
N PRO A 293 -9.25 5.41 -14.41
CA PRO A 293 -9.79 6.47 -15.25
C PRO A 293 -10.12 5.99 -16.67
N THR A 294 -9.32 5.08 -17.24
CA THR A 294 -9.55 4.57 -18.60
C THR A 294 -10.78 3.65 -18.67
N LEU A 295 -10.95 2.81 -17.65
CA LEU A 295 -12.11 1.93 -17.56
C LEU A 295 -13.38 2.72 -17.20
N THR A 296 -13.30 3.73 -16.33
CA THR A 296 -14.45 4.61 -16.02
C THR A 296 -14.96 5.32 -17.26
N SER A 297 -14.08 5.78 -18.17
CA SER A 297 -14.48 6.34 -19.45
C SER A 297 -15.22 5.30 -20.33
N ALA A 298 -14.67 4.08 -20.45
CA ALA A 298 -15.29 3.01 -21.22
C ALA A 298 -16.66 2.58 -20.66
N VAL A 299 -16.82 2.63 -19.32
CA VAL A 299 -18.10 2.39 -18.64
C VAL A 299 -19.10 3.50 -18.95
N ALA A 300 -18.68 4.76 -18.92
CA ALA A 300 -19.53 5.90 -19.24
C ALA A 300 -19.99 5.91 -20.70
N ASP A 301 -19.11 5.48 -21.63
CA ASP A 301 -19.39 5.37 -23.06
C ASP A 301 -20.27 4.12 -23.40
N GLY A 302 -20.56 3.24 -22.44
CA GLY A 302 -21.28 1.98 -22.65
C GLY A 302 -20.54 0.96 -23.53
N ALA A 303 -19.25 1.14 -23.78
CA ALA A 303 -18.42 0.36 -24.70
C ALA A 303 -17.97 -0.97 -24.05
N ARG A 304 -18.84 -1.99 -24.02
CA ARG A 304 -18.60 -3.28 -23.36
C ARG A 304 -17.34 -3.99 -23.86
N GLU A 305 -17.14 -4.09 -25.14
CA GLU A 305 -15.98 -4.74 -25.74
C GLU A 305 -14.67 -4.10 -25.24
N ARG A 306 -14.61 -2.76 -25.18
CA ARG A 306 -13.47 -2.01 -24.65
C ARG A 306 -13.28 -2.24 -23.14
N GLN A 307 -14.36 -2.42 -22.38
CA GLN A 307 -14.27 -2.76 -20.95
C GLN A 307 -13.67 -4.15 -20.76
N GLU A 308 -14.14 -5.15 -21.50
CA GLU A 308 -13.62 -6.52 -21.48
C GLU A 308 -12.13 -6.56 -21.84
N ASP A 309 -11.71 -5.84 -22.88
CA ASP A 309 -10.31 -5.74 -23.30
C ASP A 309 -9.41 -5.09 -22.25
N LEU A 310 -9.86 -3.99 -21.63
CA LEU A 310 -9.11 -3.30 -20.57
C LEU A 310 -8.94 -4.18 -19.33
N VAL A 311 -10.00 -4.87 -18.91
CA VAL A 311 -9.97 -5.80 -17.78
C VAL A 311 -9.05 -6.99 -18.10
N GLY A 312 -9.18 -7.58 -19.29
CA GLY A 312 -8.32 -8.69 -19.74
C GLY A 312 -6.85 -8.29 -19.79
N THR A 313 -6.53 -7.11 -20.32
CA THR A 313 -5.17 -6.57 -20.35
C THR A 313 -4.61 -6.36 -18.95
N ALA A 314 -5.40 -5.79 -18.03
CA ALA A 314 -4.97 -5.58 -16.64
C ALA A 314 -4.69 -6.90 -15.93
N ILE A 315 -5.50 -7.93 -16.17
CA ILE A 315 -5.29 -9.28 -15.62
C ILE A 315 -4.03 -9.93 -16.23
N ARG A 316 -3.81 -9.84 -17.55
CA ARG A 316 -2.59 -10.36 -18.20
C ARG A 316 -1.32 -9.70 -17.66
N LEU A 317 -1.31 -8.37 -17.51
CA LEU A 317 -0.17 -7.65 -16.93
C LEU A 317 0.06 -8.02 -15.46
N CYS A 318 -1.02 -8.18 -14.70
CA CYS A 318 -0.96 -8.62 -13.31
C CYS A 318 -0.32 -10.01 -13.20
N THR A 319 -0.79 -11.00 -13.96
CA THR A 319 -0.31 -12.37 -13.91
C THR A 319 1.10 -12.50 -14.51
N PHE A 320 1.43 -11.70 -15.52
CA PHE A 320 2.77 -11.61 -16.09
C PHE A 320 3.83 -11.23 -15.04
N VAL A 321 3.49 -10.38 -14.07
CA VAL A 321 4.41 -9.98 -12.99
C VAL A 321 4.28 -10.92 -11.79
N SER A 322 3.06 -11.25 -11.37
CA SER A 322 2.82 -11.96 -10.11
C SER A 322 3.23 -13.42 -10.13
N VAL A 323 3.07 -14.12 -11.27
CA VAL A 323 3.37 -15.56 -11.36
C VAL A 323 4.87 -15.86 -11.23
N PRO A 324 5.79 -15.18 -11.97
CA PRO A 324 7.22 -15.39 -11.76
C PRO A 324 7.70 -14.95 -10.37
N CYS A 325 7.15 -13.85 -9.82
CA CYS A 325 7.44 -13.45 -8.46
C CYS A 325 7.00 -14.51 -7.44
N ALA A 326 5.84 -15.12 -7.64
CA ALA A 326 5.34 -16.18 -6.78
C ALA A 326 6.29 -17.38 -6.74
N LEU A 327 6.63 -17.93 -7.93
CA LEU A 327 7.55 -19.06 -8.01
C LEU A 327 8.95 -18.70 -7.52
N GLY A 328 9.46 -17.51 -7.87
CA GLY A 328 10.76 -17.04 -7.41
C GLY A 328 10.86 -16.94 -5.89
N LEU A 329 9.85 -16.34 -5.24
CA LEU A 329 9.83 -16.23 -3.78
C LEU A 329 9.55 -17.56 -3.08
N THR A 330 8.81 -18.47 -3.70
CA THR A 330 8.58 -19.81 -3.16
C THR A 330 9.85 -20.65 -3.18
N VAL A 331 10.57 -20.65 -4.30
CA VAL A 331 11.74 -21.52 -4.51
C VAL A 331 13.01 -20.93 -3.87
N PHE A 332 13.20 -19.62 -3.99
CA PHE A 332 14.41 -18.93 -3.53
C PHE A 332 14.19 -18.12 -2.25
N SER A 333 13.20 -18.49 -1.42
CA SER A 333 12.92 -17.79 -0.16
C SER A 333 14.15 -17.67 0.74
N GLN A 334 14.85 -18.78 0.98
CA GLN A 334 16.04 -18.81 1.83
C GLN A 334 17.20 -18.00 1.24
N PRO A 335 17.65 -18.18 -0.03
CA PRO A 335 18.70 -17.36 -0.64
C PRO A 335 18.38 -15.85 -0.64
N ILE A 336 17.12 -15.48 -0.87
CA ILE A 336 16.69 -14.08 -0.84
C ILE A 336 16.84 -13.50 0.57
N LEU A 337 16.39 -14.22 1.58
CA LEU A 337 16.50 -13.76 2.97
C LEU A 337 17.96 -13.72 3.44
N SER A 338 18.77 -14.72 3.08
CA SER A 338 20.20 -14.74 3.42
C SER A 338 20.98 -13.59 2.76
N LEU A 339 20.58 -13.18 1.55
CA LEU A 339 21.17 -12.01 0.89
C LEU A 339 20.82 -10.70 1.61
N LEU A 340 19.58 -10.55 2.05
CA LEU A 340 19.08 -9.30 2.63
C LEU A 340 19.40 -9.16 4.13
N PHE A 341 19.39 -10.28 4.86
CA PHE A 341 19.53 -10.34 6.32
C PHE A 341 20.70 -11.22 6.73
N ALA A 342 21.84 -11.09 6.04
CA ALA A 342 23.05 -11.87 6.33
C ALA A 342 23.41 -11.79 7.82
N GLY A 343 23.71 -12.93 8.45
CA GLY A 343 24.03 -13.02 9.88
C GLY A 343 22.85 -13.32 10.80
N GLU A 344 21.60 -13.33 10.30
CA GLU A 344 20.38 -13.62 11.07
C GLU A 344 19.87 -15.04 10.79
N GLU A 345 20.74 -16.04 10.90
CA GLU A 345 20.45 -17.42 10.43
C GLU A 345 19.22 -18.04 11.10
N GLU A 346 19.03 -17.81 12.39
CA GLU A 346 17.89 -18.35 13.13
C GLU A 346 16.57 -17.74 12.68
N ALA A 347 16.51 -16.41 12.51
CA ALA A 347 15.35 -15.71 12.00
C ALA A 347 15.05 -16.09 10.53
N ILE A 348 16.09 -16.30 9.72
CA ILE A 348 15.96 -16.76 8.33
C ILE A 348 15.39 -18.16 8.29
N ARG A 349 15.87 -19.07 9.15
CA ARG A 349 15.37 -20.45 9.24
C ARG A 349 13.87 -20.48 9.56
N LEU A 350 13.39 -19.59 10.43
CA LEU A 350 11.97 -19.45 10.74
C LEU A 350 11.17 -18.79 9.62
N ALA A 351 11.72 -17.73 9.00
CA ALA A 351 10.99 -16.91 8.03
C ALA A 351 10.99 -17.48 6.61
N ALA A 352 12.01 -18.25 6.19
CA ALA A 352 12.11 -18.74 4.82
C ALA A 352 10.96 -19.67 4.39
N PRO A 353 10.55 -20.68 5.18
CA PRO A 353 9.39 -21.49 4.82
C PRO A 353 8.09 -20.67 4.80
N LEU A 354 7.96 -19.67 5.68
CA LEU A 354 6.80 -18.78 5.71
C LEU A 354 6.75 -17.88 4.47
N LEU A 355 7.88 -17.38 4.01
CA LEU A 355 7.99 -16.61 2.77
C LEU A 355 7.68 -17.47 1.55
N ALA A 356 8.14 -18.72 1.53
CA ALA A 356 7.83 -19.67 0.47
C ALA A 356 6.31 -19.91 0.36
N ALA A 357 5.65 -20.13 1.49
CA ALA A 357 4.21 -20.31 1.53
C ALA A 357 3.44 -19.02 1.15
N LEU A 358 3.90 -17.84 1.60
CA LEU A 358 3.35 -16.56 1.16
C LEU A 358 3.53 -16.33 -0.34
N GLY A 359 4.63 -16.83 -0.92
CA GLY A 359 4.91 -16.77 -2.36
C GLY A 359 3.73 -17.29 -3.18
N ILE A 360 3.14 -18.42 -2.78
CA ILE A 360 1.97 -19.03 -3.44
C ILE A 360 0.76 -18.08 -3.47
N SER A 361 0.62 -17.20 -2.47
CA SER A 361 -0.52 -16.27 -2.36
C SER A 361 -0.34 -14.97 -3.17
N ILE A 362 0.85 -14.70 -3.76
CA ILE A 362 1.12 -13.45 -4.49
C ILE A 362 0.18 -13.23 -5.67
N PRO A 363 -0.12 -14.22 -6.55
CA PRO A 363 -1.04 -14.00 -7.65
C PRO A 363 -2.42 -13.56 -7.20
N SER A 364 -2.95 -14.18 -6.13
CA SER A 364 -4.25 -13.79 -5.57
C SER A 364 -4.23 -12.38 -4.95
N ALA A 365 -3.16 -12.00 -4.25
CA ALA A 365 -3.01 -10.65 -3.69
C ALA A 365 -2.91 -9.57 -4.79
N CYS A 366 -2.20 -9.85 -5.87
CA CYS A 366 -2.09 -8.97 -7.02
C CYS A 366 -3.43 -8.85 -7.77
N LEU A 367 -4.13 -9.96 -7.98
CA LEU A 367 -5.47 -9.98 -8.58
C LEU A 367 -6.49 -9.23 -7.72
N LEU A 368 -6.39 -9.30 -6.39
CA LEU A 368 -7.24 -8.53 -5.49
C LEU A 368 -7.11 -7.02 -5.75
N THR A 369 -5.89 -6.54 -5.98
CA THR A 369 -5.62 -5.13 -6.31
C THR A 369 -6.28 -4.72 -7.63
N VAL A 370 -6.15 -5.54 -8.68
CA VAL A 370 -6.74 -5.27 -10.00
C VAL A 370 -8.26 -5.34 -9.95
N THR A 371 -8.84 -6.39 -9.37
CA THR A 371 -10.30 -6.57 -9.28
C THR A 371 -10.96 -5.47 -8.44
N THR A 372 -10.30 -5.01 -7.39
CA THR A 372 -10.72 -3.83 -6.61
C THR A 372 -10.77 -2.58 -7.47
N SER A 373 -9.74 -2.33 -8.29
CA SER A 373 -9.69 -1.19 -9.22
C SER A 373 -10.79 -1.26 -10.28
N VAL A 374 -11.12 -2.45 -10.79
CA VAL A 374 -12.23 -2.66 -11.74
C VAL A 374 -13.57 -2.29 -11.11
N LEU A 375 -13.86 -2.73 -9.89
CA LEU A 375 -15.11 -2.39 -9.19
C LEU A 375 -15.20 -0.89 -8.87
N GLN A 376 -14.08 -0.25 -8.51
CA GLN A 376 -14.02 1.19 -8.30
C GLN A 376 -14.33 1.97 -9.58
N ALA A 377 -13.81 1.52 -10.74
CA ALA A 377 -14.09 2.12 -12.04
C ALA A 377 -15.57 2.05 -12.42
N HIS A 378 -16.29 1.01 -11.99
CA HIS A 378 -17.75 0.87 -12.14
C HIS A 378 -18.54 1.66 -11.08
N LYS A 379 -17.92 2.59 -10.35
CA LYS A 379 -18.54 3.38 -9.26
C LYS A 379 -19.09 2.54 -8.10
N LYS A 380 -18.62 1.30 -7.95
CA LYS A 380 -19.05 0.37 -6.90
C LYS A 380 -17.94 0.19 -5.85
N ALA A 381 -17.35 1.30 -5.37
CA ALA A 381 -16.21 1.30 -4.45
C ALA A 381 -16.48 0.62 -3.09
N PHE A 382 -17.75 0.44 -2.70
CA PHE A 382 -18.13 -0.24 -1.47
C PHE A 382 -18.03 -1.78 -1.57
N LEU A 383 -18.21 -2.35 -2.77
CA LEU A 383 -18.21 -3.80 -2.95
C LEU A 383 -16.88 -4.48 -2.58
N PRO A 384 -15.69 -3.95 -2.96
CA PRO A 384 -14.41 -4.50 -2.51
C PRO A 384 -14.24 -4.53 -0.99
N ILE A 385 -14.87 -3.58 -0.26
CA ILE A 385 -14.85 -3.56 1.21
C ILE A 385 -15.58 -4.79 1.76
N VAL A 386 -16.74 -5.12 1.20
CA VAL A 386 -17.51 -6.31 1.59
C VAL A 386 -16.72 -7.59 1.29
N SER A 387 -16.10 -7.68 0.10
CA SER A 387 -15.28 -8.82 -0.28
C SER A 387 -14.07 -9.00 0.66
N MET A 388 -13.43 -7.89 1.05
CA MET A 388 -12.30 -7.91 1.98
C MET A 388 -12.73 -8.29 3.40
N LEU A 389 -13.93 -7.84 3.87
CA LEU A 389 -14.51 -8.27 5.15
C LEU A 389 -14.75 -9.78 5.18
N ALA A 390 -15.35 -10.33 4.12
CA ALA A 390 -15.55 -11.77 4.00
C ALA A 390 -14.21 -12.53 4.00
N GLY A 391 -13.21 -12.04 3.24
CA GLY A 391 -11.86 -12.59 3.26
C GLY A 391 -11.22 -12.55 4.65
N THR A 392 -11.35 -11.42 5.36
CA THR A 392 -10.84 -11.27 6.74
C THR A 392 -11.52 -12.24 7.71
N ALA A 393 -12.82 -12.46 7.59
CA ALA A 393 -13.54 -13.44 8.39
C ALA A 393 -13.02 -14.87 8.12
N VAL A 394 -12.82 -15.24 6.86
CA VAL A 394 -12.23 -16.53 6.49
C VAL A 394 -10.80 -16.65 7.03
N LYS A 395 -9.99 -15.57 6.95
CA LYS A 395 -8.64 -15.54 7.53
C LYS A 395 -8.66 -15.75 9.04
N ALA A 396 -9.56 -15.08 9.74
CA ALA A 396 -9.68 -15.22 11.20
C ALA A 396 -10.04 -16.65 11.61
N ILE A 397 -11.03 -17.27 10.94
CA ILE A 397 -11.47 -18.64 11.22
C ILE A 397 -10.37 -19.64 10.86
N SER A 398 -9.84 -19.59 9.65
CA SER A 398 -8.79 -20.51 9.21
C SER A 398 -7.48 -20.31 9.99
N GLY A 399 -7.10 -19.08 10.30
CA GLY A 399 -5.93 -18.78 11.13
C GLY A 399 -6.09 -19.32 12.54
N TYR A 400 -7.27 -19.17 13.17
CA TYR A 400 -7.55 -19.72 14.48
C TYR A 400 -7.39 -21.26 14.51
N ILE A 401 -7.88 -21.97 13.49
CA ILE A 401 -7.81 -23.44 13.39
C ILE A 401 -6.37 -23.87 13.06
N LEU A 402 -5.77 -23.30 12.02
CA LEU A 402 -4.49 -23.77 11.48
C LEU A 402 -3.31 -23.44 12.40
N ILE A 403 -3.24 -22.22 12.95
CA ILE A 403 -2.14 -21.83 13.86
C ILE A 403 -2.26 -22.57 15.20
N GLY A 404 -3.49 -22.91 15.61
CA GLY A 404 -3.74 -23.68 16.81
C GLY A 404 -3.44 -25.19 16.69
N ASN A 405 -3.05 -25.68 15.52
CA ASN A 405 -2.59 -27.05 15.37
C ASN A 405 -1.05 -27.10 15.57
N PRO A 406 -0.52 -27.87 16.55
CA PRO A 406 0.90 -27.98 16.83
C PRO A 406 1.76 -28.38 15.62
N GLU A 407 1.22 -29.18 14.70
CA GLU A 407 1.94 -29.64 13.50
C GLU A 407 2.08 -28.53 12.43
N ILE A 408 1.11 -27.62 12.37
CA ILE A 408 1.07 -26.53 11.39
C ILE A 408 1.65 -25.25 11.97
N ALA A 409 1.24 -24.90 13.19
CA ALA A 409 1.69 -23.75 13.97
C ALA A 409 1.80 -22.48 13.11
N MET A 410 2.98 -21.85 13.07
CA MET A 410 3.20 -20.59 12.34
C MET A 410 2.93 -20.66 10.83
N MET A 411 2.99 -21.86 10.20
CA MET A 411 2.65 -22.05 8.79
C MET A 411 1.16 -21.78 8.50
N GLY A 412 0.31 -21.82 9.50
CA GLY A 412 -1.11 -21.45 9.37
C GLY A 412 -1.34 -19.98 8.97
N ALA A 413 -0.41 -19.08 9.27
CA ALA A 413 -0.53 -17.65 8.93
C ALA A 413 -0.45 -17.36 7.41
N PRO A 414 0.55 -17.88 6.65
CA PRO A 414 0.55 -17.81 5.18
C PRO A 414 -0.67 -18.47 4.53
N VAL A 415 -1.07 -19.65 5.02
CA VAL A 415 -2.21 -20.39 4.46
C VAL A 415 -3.52 -19.61 4.67
N SER A 416 -3.75 -19.06 5.85
CA SER A 416 -4.94 -18.23 6.13
C SER A 416 -4.94 -16.95 5.27
N THR A 417 -3.76 -16.39 4.97
CA THR A 417 -3.61 -15.25 4.05
C THR A 417 -3.98 -15.62 2.62
N LEU A 418 -3.59 -16.81 2.15
CA LEU A 418 -4.00 -17.33 0.84
C LEU A 418 -5.52 -17.48 0.75
N LEU A 419 -6.15 -18.10 1.74
CA LEU A 419 -7.60 -18.30 1.80
C LEU A 419 -8.35 -16.95 1.83
N CYS A 420 -7.87 -15.98 2.59
CA CYS A 420 -8.39 -14.61 2.61
C CYS A 420 -8.41 -13.99 1.20
N ASN A 421 -7.24 -14.01 0.54
CA ASN A 421 -7.09 -13.41 -0.79
C ASN A 421 -7.96 -14.12 -1.83
N LEU A 422 -7.99 -15.46 -1.81
CA LEU A 422 -8.83 -16.25 -2.73
C LEU A 422 -10.32 -15.95 -2.53
N THR A 423 -10.77 -15.85 -1.29
CA THR A 423 -12.16 -15.49 -0.97
C THR A 423 -12.51 -14.10 -1.48
N ALA A 424 -11.66 -13.11 -1.19
CA ALA A 424 -11.89 -11.72 -1.61
C ALA A 424 -11.85 -11.57 -3.14
N VAL A 425 -10.89 -12.23 -3.82
CA VAL A 425 -10.81 -12.24 -5.29
C VAL A 425 -12.00 -12.94 -5.92
N GLY A 426 -12.38 -14.11 -5.40
CA GLY A 426 -13.54 -14.86 -5.89
C GLY A 426 -14.84 -14.05 -5.82
N LEU A 427 -15.07 -13.36 -4.70
CA LEU A 427 -16.21 -12.45 -4.55
C LEU A 427 -16.11 -11.26 -5.49
N ASN A 428 -14.94 -10.63 -5.62
CA ASN A 428 -14.77 -9.53 -6.56
C ASN A 428 -15.04 -9.96 -8.01
N LEU A 429 -14.52 -11.11 -8.44
CA LEU A 429 -14.76 -11.64 -9.80
C LEU A 429 -16.25 -11.95 -10.02
N TYR A 430 -16.92 -12.53 -9.04
CA TYR A 430 -18.38 -12.75 -9.09
C TYR A 430 -19.14 -11.44 -9.27
N LEU A 431 -18.78 -10.40 -8.50
CA LEU A 431 -19.40 -9.08 -8.58
C LEU A 431 -19.10 -8.35 -9.90
N ILE A 432 -17.89 -8.50 -10.45
CA ILE A 432 -17.51 -7.98 -11.77
C ILE A 432 -18.35 -8.66 -12.86
N GLY A 433 -18.57 -9.97 -12.77
CA GLY A 433 -19.46 -10.70 -13.67
C GLY A 433 -20.89 -10.13 -13.68
N ARG A 434 -21.41 -9.77 -12.50
CA ARG A 434 -22.72 -9.10 -12.40
C ARG A 434 -22.76 -7.68 -12.97
N CYS A 435 -21.61 -7.03 -13.10
CA CYS A 435 -21.50 -5.71 -13.77
C CYS A 435 -21.40 -5.82 -15.29
N GLY A 436 -21.36 -7.04 -15.86
CA GLY A 436 -21.23 -7.27 -17.30
C GLY A 436 -19.84 -6.96 -17.87
N ALA A 437 -18.82 -6.83 -17.01
CA ALA A 437 -17.43 -6.54 -17.40
C ALA A 437 -16.53 -7.80 -17.36
N TYR A 438 -17.10 -8.96 -17.53
CA TYR A 438 -16.38 -10.23 -17.45
C TYR A 438 -15.61 -10.51 -18.75
N SER A 439 -14.29 -10.67 -18.63
CA SER A 439 -13.48 -11.11 -19.78
C SER A 439 -13.70 -12.59 -20.06
N LYS A 440 -14.17 -12.94 -21.24
CA LYS A 440 -14.35 -14.33 -21.71
C LYS A 440 -13.03 -15.13 -21.73
N ARG A 441 -11.90 -14.43 -21.65
CA ARG A 441 -10.54 -15.00 -21.70
C ARG A 441 -9.85 -15.07 -20.33
N LEU A 442 -10.60 -14.96 -19.22
CA LEU A 442 -10.02 -14.90 -17.88
C LEU A 442 -9.08 -16.10 -17.60
N LEU A 443 -9.55 -17.34 -17.80
CA LEU A 443 -8.76 -18.55 -17.55
C LEU A 443 -7.51 -18.67 -18.45
N PRO A 444 -7.60 -18.48 -19.78
CA PRO A 444 -6.42 -18.41 -20.64
C PRO A 444 -5.42 -17.34 -20.23
N ASP A 445 -5.88 -16.15 -19.86
CA ASP A 445 -5.01 -15.03 -19.50
C ASP A 445 -4.31 -15.25 -18.14
N LEU A 446 -4.92 -16.01 -17.22
CA LEU A 446 -4.29 -16.46 -15.99
C LEU A 446 -3.23 -17.55 -16.22
N ALA A 447 -3.47 -18.45 -17.17
CA ALA A 447 -2.63 -19.62 -17.42
C ALA A 447 -1.40 -19.33 -18.32
N LYS A 448 -1.51 -18.37 -19.24
CA LYS A 448 -0.44 -18.04 -20.21
C LYS A 448 0.95 -17.81 -19.60
N PRO A 449 1.11 -17.09 -18.47
CA PRO A 449 2.42 -16.86 -17.87
C PRO A 449 3.02 -18.09 -17.19
N LEU A 450 2.23 -19.13 -16.89
CA LEU A 450 2.72 -20.33 -16.18
C LEU A 450 3.82 -21.05 -16.92
N LEU A 451 3.61 -21.32 -18.22
CA LEU A 451 4.58 -22.08 -19.02
C LEU A 451 5.95 -21.37 -19.13
N PRO A 452 6.05 -20.08 -19.53
CA PRO A 452 7.34 -19.39 -19.56
C PRO A 452 7.97 -19.25 -18.18
N THR A 453 7.16 -19.14 -17.10
CA THR A 453 7.69 -19.11 -15.74
C THR A 453 8.29 -20.45 -15.34
N CYS A 454 7.63 -21.57 -15.63
CA CYS A 454 8.17 -22.90 -15.34
C CYS A 454 9.48 -23.16 -16.12
N ILE A 455 9.55 -22.78 -17.41
CA ILE A 455 10.74 -22.91 -18.23
C ILE A 455 11.89 -22.07 -17.66
N SER A 456 11.64 -20.80 -17.35
CA SER A 456 12.66 -19.92 -16.80
C SER A 456 13.13 -20.39 -15.42
N MET A 457 12.21 -20.88 -14.58
CA MET A 457 12.54 -21.39 -13.26
C MET A 457 13.39 -22.68 -13.33
N ALA A 458 13.06 -23.62 -14.19
CA ALA A 458 13.85 -24.83 -14.39
C ALA A 458 15.29 -24.49 -14.84
N LEU A 459 15.43 -23.52 -15.77
CA LEU A 459 16.74 -23.05 -16.21
C LEU A 459 17.50 -22.36 -15.06
N THR A 460 16.80 -21.54 -14.28
CA THR A 460 17.38 -20.84 -13.14
C THR A 460 17.91 -21.81 -12.09
N LEU A 461 17.13 -22.84 -11.74
CA LEU A 461 17.56 -23.88 -10.81
C LEU A 461 18.79 -24.65 -11.35
N ALA A 462 18.79 -25.01 -12.61
CA ALA A 462 19.94 -25.68 -13.23
C ALA A 462 21.22 -24.81 -13.13
N VAL A 463 21.10 -23.52 -13.42
CA VAL A 463 22.24 -22.57 -13.33
C VAL A 463 22.64 -22.37 -11.87
N TYR A 464 21.68 -22.24 -10.95
CA TYR A 464 21.96 -22.05 -9.52
C TYR A 464 22.76 -23.24 -8.96
N PHE A 465 22.30 -24.47 -9.14
CA PHE A 465 23.01 -25.67 -8.66
C PHE A 465 24.37 -25.89 -9.34
N ALA A 466 24.49 -25.57 -10.64
CA ALA A 466 25.76 -25.67 -11.34
C ALA A 466 26.82 -24.68 -10.85
N LEU A 467 26.38 -23.47 -10.42
CA LEU A 467 27.26 -22.40 -9.92
C LEU A 467 27.52 -22.53 -8.43
N ASP A 468 26.53 -22.95 -7.64
CA ASP A 468 26.63 -23.05 -6.17
C ASP A 468 27.73 -24.05 -5.75
N ALA A 469 27.97 -25.09 -6.58
CA ALA A 469 29.07 -26.03 -6.42
C ALA A 469 30.47 -25.45 -6.70
N ARG A 470 30.59 -24.25 -7.30
CA ARG A 470 31.85 -23.67 -7.79
C ARG A 470 32.16 -22.28 -7.25
N ILE A 471 31.14 -21.53 -6.81
CA ILE A 471 31.25 -20.13 -6.43
C ILE A 471 30.44 -19.92 -5.14
N SER A 472 30.68 -18.83 -4.38
CA SER A 472 29.88 -18.54 -3.20
C SER A 472 28.38 -18.48 -3.52
N GLY A 473 27.54 -19.09 -2.69
CA GLY A 473 26.09 -19.21 -2.91
C GLY A 473 25.38 -17.87 -3.23
N THR A 474 25.86 -16.77 -2.67
CA THR A 474 25.34 -15.42 -2.96
C THR A 474 25.57 -15.00 -4.41
N VAL A 475 26.78 -15.23 -4.95
CA VAL A 475 27.11 -14.89 -6.34
C VAL A 475 26.38 -15.82 -7.30
N ALA A 476 26.31 -17.11 -6.96
CA ALA A 476 25.54 -18.10 -7.71
C ALA A 476 24.06 -17.70 -7.81
N PHE A 477 23.47 -17.26 -6.70
CA PHE A 477 22.09 -16.78 -6.64
C PHE A 477 21.85 -15.54 -7.50
N LEU A 478 22.71 -14.51 -7.42
CA LEU A 478 22.59 -13.29 -8.23
C LEU A 478 22.72 -13.59 -9.73
N ALA A 479 23.65 -14.47 -10.11
CA ALA A 479 23.79 -14.91 -11.50
C ALA A 479 22.54 -15.68 -11.98
N ALA A 480 22.03 -16.61 -11.16
CA ALA A 480 20.81 -17.34 -11.45
C ALA A 480 19.59 -16.42 -11.58
N LEU A 481 19.47 -15.38 -10.73
CA LEU A 481 18.40 -14.40 -10.81
C LEU A 481 18.45 -13.57 -12.09
N ALA A 482 19.65 -13.19 -12.56
CA ALA A 482 19.83 -12.50 -13.84
C ALA A 482 19.39 -13.40 -15.02
N VAL A 483 19.79 -14.68 -15.00
CA VAL A 483 19.38 -15.67 -15.99
C VAL A 483 17.85 -15.86 -15.96
N CYS A 484 17.23 -15.91 -14.78
CA CYS A 484 15.79 -16.01 -14.63
C CYS A 484 15.07 -14.88 -15.36
N GLY A 485 15.48 -13.64 -15.11
CA GLY A 485 14.87 -12.45 -15.74
C GLY A 485 14.96 -12.51 -17.26
N VAL A 486 16.15 -12.78 -17.81
CA VAL A 486 16.37 -12.88 -19.26
C VAL A 486 15.58 -14.04 -19.86
N ALA A 487 15.66 -15.23 -19.26
CA ALA A 487 14.96 -16.43 -19.74
C ALA A 487 13.44 -16.23 -19.73
N TYR A 488 12.90 -15.63 -18.68
CA TYR A 488 11.48 -15.31 -18.57
C TYR A 488 11.02 -14.34 -19.67
N LEU A 489 11.74 -13.25 -19.88
CA LEU A 489 11.42 -12.28 -20.93
C LEU A 489 11.48 -12.90 -22.32
N VAL A 490 12.52 -13.68 -22.62
CA VAL A 490 12.68 -14.38 -23.91
C VAL A 490 11.58 -15.42 -24.13
N ALA A 491 11.30 -16.26 -23.13
CA ALA A 491 10.24 -17.27 -23.21
C ALA A 491 8.86 -16.60 -23.37
N SER A 492 8.58 -15.54 -22.62
CA SER A 492 7.31 -14.79 -22.70
C SER A 492 7.13 -14.11 -24.06
N ALA A 493 8.21 -13.58 -24.66
CA ALA A 493 8.18 -13.00 -25.99
C ALA A 493 7.91 -14.06 -27.07
N LYS A 494 8.60 -15.23 -27.01
CA LYS A 494 8.38 -16.35 -27.93
C LYS A 494 6.97 -16.93 -27.83
N LEU A 495 6.45 -17.09 -26.62
CA LEU A 495 5.13 -17.64 -26.36
C LEU A 495 4.01 -16.59 -26.48
N ARG A 496 4.35 -15.35 -26.87
CA ARG A 496 3.40 -14.24 -27.06
C ARG A 496 2.44 -14.05 -25.87
N VAL A 497 3.00 -14.08 -24.65
CA VAL A 497 2.23 -13.89 -23.42
C VAL A 497 1.60 -12.50 -23.38
N LEU A 498 2.36 -11.47 -23.79
CA LEU A 498 1.87 -10.10 -23.93
C LEU A 498 1.57 -9.78 -25.40
N ALA A 499 0.43 -9.20 -25.67
CA ALA A 499 0.11 -8.64 -26.98
C ALA A 499 0.88 -7.32 -27.19
N LYS A 500 1.13 -6.94 -28.45
CA LYS A 500 1.78 -5.64 -28.77
C LYS A 500 1.00 -4.44 -28.20
N GLU A 501 -0.29 -4.59 -28.03
CA GLU A 501 -1.20 -3.61 -27.46
C GLU A 501 -1.00 -3.44 -25.96
N ASP A 502 -0.72 -4.53 -25.22
CA ASP A 502 -0.44 -4.52 -23.79
C ASP A 502 0.84 -3.72 -23.49
N VAL A 503 1.89 -3.91 -24.33
CA VAL A 503 3.15 -3.15 -24.23
C VAL A 503 2.95 -1.67 -24.57
N ALA A 504 2.07 -1.37 -25.53
CA ALA A 504 1.77 0.00 -25.91
C ALA A 504 1.03 0.78 -24.80
N LEU A 505 0.24 0.11 -23.98
CA LEU A 505 -0.41 0.71 -22.79
C LEU A 505 0.61 1.05 -21.69
N LEU A 506 1.65 0.24 -21.51
CA LEU A 506 2.73 0.54 -20.56
C LEU A 506 3.63 1.70 -21.02
N THR A 507 3.90 1.79 -22.34
CA THR A 507 4.85 2.77 -22.90
C THR A 507 4.20 4.10 -23.33
N LYS A 508 2.92 4.09 -23.72
CA LYS A 508 2.17 5.26 -24.23
C LYS A 508 1.14 5.82 -23.24
N GLY A 509 1.45 5.84 -21.96
CA GLY A 509 0.66 6.61 -21.01
C GLY A 509 0.41 8.03 -21.56
N ASN A 510 -0.81 8.32 -21.98
CA ASN A 510 -1.34 9.68 -22.24
C ASN A 510 -1.14 10.36 -23.63
N LYS A 511 -0.54 9.77 -24.64
CA LYS A 511 -0.48 10.47 -25.95
C LYS A 511 -1.76 10.36 -26.80
N LYS A 512 -2.57 9.31 -26.67
CA LYS A 512 -3.80 9.13 -27.47
C LYS A 512 -5.01 9.94 -27.00
N SER A 513 -5.08 10.39 -25.75
CA SER A 513 -6.18 11.26 -25.28
C SER A 513 -6.14 12.67 -25.91
N ARG A 514 -4.98 13.12 -26.35
CA ARG A 514 -4.83 14.42 -27.05
C ARG A 514 -5.29 14.35 -28.51
N ILE A 515 -5.18 13.21 -29.18
CA ILE A 515 -5.58 13.06 -30.57
C ILE A 515 -7.12 12.96 -30.70
N TYR A 516 -7.79 12.36 -29.71
CA TYR A 516 -9.27 12.27 -29.72
C TYR A 516 -9.96 13.60 -29.34
N LYS A 517 -9.35 14.43 -28.48
CA LYS A 517 -9.84 15.80 -28.23
C LYS A 517 -9.64 16.74 -29.44
N GLY A 518 -8.57 16.56 -30.20
CA GLY A 518 -8.33 17.33 -31.42
C GLY A 518 -9.35 17.02 -32.55
N ARG A 519 -9.78 15.76 -32.67
CA ARG A 519 -10.76 15.39 -33.69
C ARG A 519 -12.20 15.84 -33.38
N LYS A 520 -12.62 15.95 -32.12
CA LYS A 520 -13.93 16.53 -31.76
C LYS A 520 -13.99 18.04 -31.92
N GLN A 521 -12.86 18.75 -31.80
CA GLN A 521 -12.81 20.20 -32.02
C GLN A 521 -12.79 20.59 -33.53
N TYR A 522 -12.32 19.70 -34.41
CA TYR A 522 -12.35 19.93 -35.85
C TYR A 522 -13.64 19.45 -36.53
N GLY A 523 -14.42 18.57 -35.91
CA GLY A 523 -15.70 18.09 -36.41
C GLY A 523 -16.86 19.05 -36.19
N THR A 524 -16.80 19.92 -35.21
CA THR A 524 -17.82 20.93 -34.90
C THR A 524 -17.63 22.26 -35.65
N GLN A 525 -16.47 22.50 -36.26
CA GLN A 525 -16.25 23.70 -37.09
C GLN A 525 -16.59 23.51 -38.59
N SER A 526 -16.80 22.28 -39.04
CA SER A 526 -17.18 22.02 -40.44
C SER A 526 -18.70 21.93 -40.66
N GLU A 527 -19.53 21.84 -39.61
CA GLU A 527 -20.98 21.87 -39.74
C GLU A 527 -21.60 23.28 -39.65
N ASP A 528 -20.86 24.25 -39.05
CA ASP A 528 -21.35 25.65 -38.95
C ASP A 528 -20.99 26.54 -40.14
N SER A 529 -20.20 26.07 -41.12
CA SER A 529 -19.87 26.84 -42.33
C SER A 529 -20.73 26.51 -43.55
N GLY A 530 -21.69 25.57 -43.41
CA GLY A 530 -22.60 25.14 -44.46
C GLY A 530 -23.99 25.80 -44.47
N ALA A 531 -24.37 26.55 -43.42
CA ALA A 531 -25.74 27.01 -43.23
C ALA A 531 -26.00 28.51 -43.51
N SER A 532 -25.04 29.24 -44.12
CA SER A 532 -25.20 30.67 -44.37
C SER A 532 -25.02 31.10 -45.83
N ARG A 533 -25.52 30.28 -46.79
CA ARG A 533 -25.66 30.72 -48.19
C ARG A 533 -26.90 30.09 -48.83
N GLN A 534 -28.09 30.53 -48.45
CA GLN A 534 -29.31 30.53 -49.30
C GLN A 534 -30.37 31.37 -48.58
N GLY A 535 -30.69 32.53 -49.11
CA GLY A 535 -31.83 33.33 -48.65
C GLY A 535 -31.71 34.83 -48.85
N ALA A 536 -31.39 35.25 -50.05
CA ALA A 536 -31.63 36.63 -50.46
C ALA A 536 -32.02 36.66 -51.94
N VAL A 537 -33.31 36.46 -52.20
CA VAL A 537 -34.03 37.07 -53.40
C VAL A 537 -35.53 37.08 -53.11
N SER A 538 -36.10 38.31 -53.26
CA SER A 538 -37.50 38.71 -53.61
C SER A 538 -38.60 38.67 -52.55
N PHE A 539 -39.07 39.80 -52.37
CA PHE A 539 -40.29 40.56 -52.15
C PHE A 539 -40.37 41.20 -50.76
#